data_84efc04c380c3680a5854f71495988b6
#
_entry.id   84efc04c380c3680a5854f71495988b6
#
_cell.length_a   1.000
_cell.length_b   1.000
_cell.length_c   1.000
_cell.angle_alpha   90.00
_cell.angle_beta   90.00
_cell.angle_gamma   90.00
#
_symmetry.space_group_name_H-M   'P 1'
#
loop_
_entity.id
_entity.type
_entity.pdbx_description
1 polymer ?
#
loop_
_entity_poly.entity_id
_entity_poly.type
_entity_poly.pdbx_seq_one_letter_code
_entity_poly.pdbx_strand_id
1 'polypeptide(L)'
;RVLQALLSRWPEHRSVELITTDGFLHPNEVLKERGLMKKKGFPLSYDMHRLVKFVSDLKSGVPHVTAPVYSHLIYDRIPGGDKTVVQPDILILEGLNVLQSGMDYPHDPHHVFVSDFVDFSIYVDAPEDLLQNWYINRFLKFREGAFTDPDSYFHHYAQLSEEEAINVATGLW
;
A
#
# COMPACT_ATOMS: atom_id res chain seq x y z
N ARG A 1 10.74 -0.52 5.73
CA ARG A 1 11.89 -1.48 5.78
C ARG A 1 13.01 -0.99 6.70
N VAL A 2 13.47 0.29 6.60
CA VAL A 2 14.54 0.81 7.49
C VAL A 2 14.11 0.74 8.96
N LEU A 3 12.91 1.21 9.30
CA LEU A 3 12.36 1.13 10.65
C LEU A 3 12.26 -0.33 11.13
N GLN A 4 11.76 -1.23 10.30
CA GLN A 4 11.70 -2.66 10.61
C GLN A 4 13.10 -3.22 10.95
N ALA A 5 14.10 -2.91 10.11
CA ALA A 5 15.47 -3.38 10.34
C ALA A 5 16.11 -2.80 11.61
N LEU A 6 15.76 -1.56 11.97
CA LEU A 6 16.22 -0.94 13.22
C LEU A 6 15.57 -1.57 14.43
N LEU A 7 14.25 -1.74 14.42
CA LEU A 7 13.48 -2.33 15.52
C LEU A 7 13.85 -3.81 15.74
N SER A 8 14.09 -4.57 14.67
CA SER A 8 14.54 -5.98 14.77
C SER A 8 15.91 -6.14 15.41
N ARG A 9 16.72 -5.07 15.50
CA ARG A 9 18.01 -5.06 16.20
C ARG A 9 17.91 -4.70 17.67
N TRP A 10 16.74 -4.24 18.11
CA TRP A 10 16.54 -3.88 19.52
C TRP A 10 16.50 -5.15 20.38
N PRO A 11 17.32 -5.25 21.43
CA PRO A 11 17.51 -6.49 22.19
C PRO A 11 16.23 -7.04 22.83
N GLU A 12 15.26 -6.18 23.11
CA GLU A 12 14.01 -6.51 23.78
C GLU A 12 12.88 -6.91 22.82
N HIS A 13 13.02 -6.60 21.51
CA HIS A 13 12.03 -6.94 20.50
C HIS A 13 12.39 -8.25 19.80
N ARG A 14 11.47 -9.18 19.81
CA ARG A 14 11.63 -10.54 19.29
C ARG A 14 11.18 -10.69 17.86
N SER A 15 10.11 -9.96 17.47
CA SER A 15 9.54 -10.07 16.13
C SER A 15 8.95 -8.76 15.65
N VAL A 16 9.31 -8.35 14.42
CA VAL A 16 8.79 -7.14 13.78
C VAL A 16 8.29 -7.51 12.39
N GLU A 17 7.00 -7.36 12.18
CA GLU A 17 6.37 -7.61 10.89
C GLU A 17 6.03 -6.30 10.17
N LEU A 18 6.22 -6.30 8.85
CA LEU A 18 5.82 -5.22 7.97
C LEU A 18 4.75 -5.72 7.01
N ILE A 19 3.60 -5.05 7.02
CA ILE A 19 2.49 -5.28 6.10
C ILE A 19 2.19 -3.96 5.38
N THR A 20 2.14 -4.02 4.05
CA THR A 20 1.70 -2.91 3.21
C THR A 20 0.21 -3.05 2.92
N THR A 21 -0.51 -1.94 2.89
CA THR A 21 -1.96 -1.96 2.61
C THR A 21 -2.28 -2.28 1.16
N ASP A 22 -1.31 -2.24 0.26
CA ASP A 22 -1.52 -2.58 -1.16
C ASP A 22 -2.11 -3.99 -1.36
N GLY A 23 -1.79 -4.93 -0.46
CA GLY A 23 -2.41 -6.26 -0.47
C GLY A 23 -3.93 -6.22 -0.28
N PHE A 24 -4.46 -5.17 0.32
CA PHE A 24 -5.89 -5.00 0.56
C PHE A 24 -6.60 -4.19 -0.54
N LEU A 25 -5.91 -3.80 -1.62
CA LEU A 25 -6.57 -3.33 -2.84
C LEU A 25 -7.51 -4.41 -3.38
N HIS A 26 -8.65 -4.01 -3.93
CA HIS A 26 -9.47 -4.96 -4.70
C HIS A 26 -8.68 -5.47 -5.91
N PRO A 27 -8.88 -6.74 -6.33
CA PRO A 27 -8.29 -7.27 -7.57
C PRO A 27 -8.63 -6.38 -8.77
N ASN A 28 -7.73 -6.33 -9.75
CA ASN A 28 -7.94 -5.53 -10.96
C ASN A 28 -9.24 -5.86 -11.70
N GLU A 29 -9.66 -7.12 -11.69
CA GLU A 29 -10.94 -7.54 -12.26
C GLU A 29 -12.11 -6.79 -11.61
N VAL A 30 -12.17 -6.78 -10.28
CA VAL A 30 -13.19 -6.05 -9.51
C VAL A 30 -13.12 -4.55 -9.74
N LEU A 31 -11.90 -3.99 -9.80
CA LEU A 31 -11.72 -2.55 -10.06
C LEU A 31 -12.17 -2.16 -11.47
N LYS A 32 -11.97 -3.03 -12.47
CA LYS A 32 -12.47 -2.84 -13.84
C LYS A 32 -14.00 -2.87 -13.89
N GLU A 33 -14.62 -3.87 -13.27
CA GLU A 33 -16.08 -3.97 -13.19
C GLU A 33 -16.73 -2.76 -12.54
N ARG A 34 -16.07 -2.20 -11.49
CA ARG A 34 -16.55 -1.01 -10.77
C ARG A 34 -16.14 0.32 -11.44
N GLY A 35 -15.37 0.31 -12.53
CA GLY A 35 -14.86 1.52 -13.17
C GLY A 35 -13.82 2.28 -12.33
N LEU A 36 -13.15 1.60 -11.38
CA LEU A 36 -12.23 2.20 -10.40
C LEU A 36 -10.74 2.07 -10.76
N MET A 37 -10.38 1.49 -11.90
CA MET A 37 -8.97 1.31 -12.28
C MET A 37 -8.16 2.61 -12.28
N LYS A 38 -8.76 3.73 -12.74
CA LYS A 38 -8.12 5.06 -12.73
C LYS A 38 -8.02 5.66 -11.33
N LYS A 39 -8.72 5.08 -10.35
CA LYS A 39 -8.70 5.50 -8.94
C LYS A 39 -8.01 4.46 -8.04
N LYS A 40 -7.21 3.57 -8.64
CA LYS A 40 -6.44 2.61 -7.87
C LYS A 40 -5.44 3.32 -6.95
N GLY A 41 -5.43 2.96 -5.66
CA GLY A 41 -4.70 3.68 -4.62
C GLY A 41 -5.56 4.67 -3.82
N PHE A 42 -6.72 5.10 -4.33
CA PHE A 42 -7.67 5.91 -3.55
C PHE A 42 -8.52 5.01 -2.63
N PRO A 43 -9.13 5.56 -1.56
CA PRO A 43 -9.86 4.78 -0.54
C PRO A 43 -10.86 3.76 -1.10
N LEU A 44 -11.65 4.15 -2.12
CA LEU A 44 -12.66 3.27 -2.74
C LEU A 44 -12.08 2.04 -3.47
N SER A 45 -10.77 2.02 -3.72
CA SER A 45 -10.12 0.88 -4.37
C SER A 45 -9.66 -0.19 -3.39
N TYR A 46 -9.78 0.06 -2.09
CA TYR A 46 -9.38 -0.88 -1.03
C TYR A 46 -10.57 -1.65 -0.48
N ASP A 47 -10.33 -2.90 -0.12
CA ASP A 47 -11.21 -3.70 0.74
C ASP A 47 -10.96 -3.30 2.21
N MET A 48 -11.53 -2.14 2.58
CA MET A 48 -11.37 -1.59 3.93
C MET A 48 -11.93 -2.51 5.01
N HIS A 49 -13.00 -3.26 4.71
CA HIS A 49 -13.56 -4.22 5.65
C HIS A 49 -12.55 -5.32 5.99
N ARG A 50 -11.87 -5.88 4.96
CA ARG A 50 -10.83 -6.90 5.16
C ARG A 50 -9.61 -6.32 5.90
N LEU A 51 -9.23 -5.08 5.62
CA LEU A 51 -8.11 -4.42 6.29
C LEU A 51 -8.40 -4.16 7.76
N VAL A 52 -9.58 -3.60 8.08
CA VAL A 52 -10.02 -3.37 9.47
C VAL A 52 -10.12 -4.69 10.22
N LYS A 53 -10.72 -5.73 9.59
CA LYS A 53 -10.79 -7.07 10.18
C LYS A 53 -9.40 -7.62 10.49
N PHE A 54 -8.43 -7.50 9.59
CA PHE A 54 -7.05 -7.94 9.77
C PHE A 54 -6.41 -7.31 11.02
N VAL A 55 -6.49 -5.99 11.17
CA VAL A 55 -5.90 -5.30 12.33
C VAL A 55 -6.65 -5.60 13.62
N SER A 56 -7.97 -5.71 13.57
CA SER A 56 -8.82 -6.07 14.72
C SER A 56 -8.51 -7.48 15.22
N ASP A 57 -8.40 -8.45 14.32
CA ASP A 57 -8.06 -9.84 14.67
C ASP A 57 -6.70 -9.92 15.36
N LEU A 58 -5.67 -9.22 14.83
CA LEU A 58 -4.35 -9.16 15.45
C LEU A 58 -4.39 -8.53 16.84
N LYS A 59 -5.07 -7.39 16.99
CA LYS A 59 -5.23 -6.71 18.31
C LYS A 59 -6.02 -7.54 19.31
N SER A 60 -6.92 -8.39 18.83
CA SER A 60 -7.69 -9.32 19.68
C SER A 60 -6.94 -10.59 20.03
N GLY A 61 -5.69 -10.75 19.59
CA GLY A 61 -4.87 -11.90 19.92
C GLY A 61 -5.15 -13.16 19.11
N VAL A 62 -5.81 -13.05 17.93
CA VAL A 62 -5.99 -14.19 17.02
C VAL A 62 -4.61 -14.74 16.61
N PRO A 63 -4.29 -16.03 16.85
CA PRO A 63 -2.93 -16.54 16.70
C PRO A 63 -2.36 -16.44 15.29
N HIS A 64 -3.20 -16.65 14.29
CA HIS A 64 -2.80 -16.63 12.87
C HIS A 64 -3.77 -15.76 12.09
N VAL A 65 -3.28 -14.67 11.53
CA VAL A 65 -4.06 -13.76 10.69
C VAL A 65 -3.39 -13.64 9.33
N THR A 66 -4.17 -13.63 8.25
CA THR A 66 -3.62 -13.57 6.89
C THR A 66 -3.79 -12.20 6.27
N ALA A 67 -2.72 -11.70 5.64
CA ALA A 67 -2.72 -10.51 4.81
C ALA A 67 -2.48 -10.90 3.35
N PRO A 68 -3.29 -10.38 2.40
CA PRO A 68 -3.05 -10.63 0.98
C PRO A 68 -1.73 -10.02 0.52
N VAL A 69 -1.07 -10.67 -0.43
CA VAL A 69 0.17 -10.17 -1.02
C VAL A 69 -0.11 -9.47 -2.35
N TYR A 70 0.52 -8.31 -2.53
CA TYR A 70 0.47 -7.53 -3.76
C TYR A 70 1.78 -7.65 -4.53
N SER A 71 1.68 -7.71 -5.84
CA SER A 71 2.84 -7.69 -6.74
C SER A 71 2.80 -6.43 -7.61
N HIS A 72 3.84 -5.59 -7.48
CA HIS A 72 4.01 -4.44 -8.36
C HIS A 72 4.36 -4.86 -9.79
N LEU A 73 4.90 -6.06 -10.00
CA LEU A 73 5.21 -6.59 -11.32
C LEU A 73 3.93 -6.76 -12.16
N ILE A 74 2.96 -7.50 -11.63
CA ILE A 74 1.67 -7.72 -12.30
C ILE A 74 0.65 -6.61 -11.99
N TYR A 75 1.01 -5.65 -11.15
CA TYR A 75 0.15 -4.55 -10.68
C TYR A 75 -1.18 -5.04 -10.11
N ASP A 76 -1.15 -6.17 -9.38
CA ASP A 76 -2.34 -6.79 -8.80
C ASP A 76 -2.00 -7.61 -7.56
N ARG A 77 -3.03 -8.07 -6.86
CA ARG A 77 -2.90 -9.07 -5.81
C ARG A 77 -2.46 -10.39 -6.42
N ILE A 78 -1.59 -11.11 -5.71
CA ILE A 78 -1.20 -12.48 -6.10
C ILE A 78 -2.35 -13.42 -5.74
N PRO A 79 -2.98 -14.08 -6.72
CA PRO A 79 -4.04 -15.04 -6.43
C PRO A 79 -3.56 -16.16 -5.50
N GLY A 80 -4.23 -16.35 -4.36
CA GLY A 80 -3.83 -17.32 -3.34
C GLY A 80 -2.53 -17.00 -2.60
N GLY A 81 -1.94 -15.83 -2.87
CA GLY A 81 -0.74 -15.37 -2.19
C GLY A 81 -1.08 -14.62 -0.90
N ASP A 82 -1.38 -15.35 0.17
CA ASP A 82 -1.60 -14.75 1.47
C ASP A 82 -0.37 -14.96 2.38
N LYS A 83 0.05 -13.90 3.08
CA LYS A 83 1.07 -13.96 4.12
C LYS A 83 0.39 -14.19 5.47
N THR A 84 0.80 -15.25 6.18
CA THR A 84 0.35 -15.46 7.57
C THR A 84 1.20 -14.62 8.53
N VAL A 85 0.54 -13.89 9.39
CA VAL A 85 1.12 -13.10 10.48
C VAL A 85 0.78 -13.77 11.80
N VAL A 86 1.81 -14.03 12.62
CA VAL A 86 1.70 -14.79 13.87
C VAL A 86 2.10 -13.89 15.03
N GLN A 87 1.16 -13.14 15.57
CA GLN A 87 1.27 -12.30 16.76
C GLN A 87 2.65 -11.64 16.94
N PRO A 88 3.07 -10.74 16.04
CA PRO A 88 4.36 -10.06 16.19
C PRO A 88 4.36 -9.13 17.40
N ASP A 89 5.53 -8.91 18.01
CA ASP A 89 5.69 -7.92 19.09
C ASP A 89 5.42 -6.51 18.56
N ILE A 90 5.80 -6.24 17.30
CA ILE A 90 5.56 -4.98 16.61
C ILE A 90 5.03 -5.28 15.21
N LEU A 91 3.87 -4.73 14.88
CA LEU A 91 3.35 -4.66 13.51
C LEU A 91 3.56 -3.26 12.95
N ILE A 92 4.29 -3.14 11.86
CA ILE A 92 4.34 -1.92 11.05
C ILE A 92 3.32 -2.07 9.94
N LEU A 93 2.28 -1.25 9.95
CA LEU A 93 1.31 -1.15 8.87
C LEU A 93 1.62 0.09 8.03
N GLU A 94 1.93 -0.09 6.76
CA GLU A 94 2.30 0.98 5.84
C GLU A 94 1.25 1.14 4.76
N GLY A 95 0.83 2.39 4.50
CA GLY A 95 -0.08 2.70 3.41
C GLY A 95 -0.74 4.07 3.51
N LEU A 96 -1.37 4.47 2.42
CA LEU A 96 -1.97 5.81 2.29
C LEU A 96 -3.23 5.99 3.15
N ASN A 97 -3.95 4.90 3.46
CA ASN A 97 -5.27 4.96 4.10
C ASN A 97 -5.25 4.62 5.60
N VAL A 98 -4.07 4.42 6.20
CA VAL A 98 -3.97 3.93 7.59
C VAL A 98 -4.33 4.97 8.64
N LEU A 99 -4.28 6.26 8.29
CA LEU A 99 -4.57 7.37 9.20
C LEU A 99 -5.90 8.08 8.91
N GLN A 100 -6.78 7.49 8.11
CA GLN A 100 -8.13 8.00 7.92
C GLN A 100 -8.90 7.98 9.25
N SER A 101 -9.78 8.95 9.43
CA SER A 101 -10.54 9.16 10.66
C SER A 101 -12.00 9.52 10.38
N GLY A 102 -12.81 9.59 11.43
CA GLY A 102 -14.22 10.02 11.34
C GLY A 102 -14.42 11.41 10.74
N MET A 103 -13.38 12.25 10.71
CA MET A 103 -13.43 13.56 10.04
C MET A 103 -13.56 13.43 8.52
N ASP A 104 -13.05 12.34 7.96
CA ASP A 104 -13.14 12.03 6.53
C ASP A 104 -14.52 11.46 6.14
N TYR A 105 -15.30 11.02 7.14
CA TYR A 105 -16.61 10.37 6.96
C TYR A 105 -17.68 10.91 7.94
N PRO A 106 -18.01 12.21 7.89
CA PRO A 106 -18.87 12.86 8.87
C PRO A 106 -20.31 12.34 8.92
N HIS A 107 -20.73 11.58 7.88
CA HIS A 107 -22.08 11.03 7.78
C HIS A 107 -22.18 9.56 8.26
N ASP A 108 -21.07 8.97 8.72
CA ASP A 108 -21.03 7.59 9.22
C ASP A 108 -20.35 7.54 10.60
N PRO A 109 -21.09 7.89 11.66
CA PRO A 109 -20.54 7.96 13.02
C PRO A 109 -20.16 6.59 13.62
N HIS A 110 -20.54 5.51 12.95
CA HIS A 110 -20.24 4.13 13.37
C HIS A 110 -19.13 3.49 12.53
N HIS A 111 -18.52 4.25 11.62
CA HIS A 111 -17.42 3.75 10.84
C HIS A 111 -16.20 3.49 11.71
N VAL A 112 -15.62 2.30 11.58
CA VAL A 112 -14.42 1.89 12.29
C VAL A 112 -13.23 2.05 11.35
N PHE A 113 -12.21 2.74 11.81
CA PHE A 113 -11.02 3.04 11.00
C PHE A 113 -9.82 2.19 11.43
N VAL A 114 -8.88 2.02 10.54
CA VAL A 114 -7.60 1.38 10.84
C VAL A 114 -6.86 2.14 11.95
N SER A 115 -6.94 3.47 11.94
CA SER A 115 -6.34 4.36 12.94
C SER A 115 -6.83 4.09 14.37
N ASP A 116 -8.04 3.53 14.55
CA ASP A 116 -8.58 3.20 15.88
C ASP A 116 -7.81 2.05 16.55
N PHE A 117 -7.05 1.27 15.78
CA PHE A 117 -6.28 0.13 16.27
C PHE A 117 -4.78 0.43 16.42
N VAL A 118 -4.32 1.62 16.01
CA VAL A 118 -2.90 1.98 15.96
C VAL A 118 -2.46 2.57 17.30
N ASP A 119 -1.39 2.02 17.88
CA ASP A 119 -0.83 2.53 19.15
C ASP A 119 0.09 3.75 18.92
N PHE A 120 0.73 3.81 17.74
CA PHE A 120 1.62 4.90 17.37
C PHE A 120 1.59 5.11 15.86
N SER A 121 1.60 6.36 15.42
CA SER A 121 1.57 6.73 14.01
C SER A 121 2.74 7.60 13.61
N ILE A 122 3.23 7.40 12.38
CA ILE A 122 4.24 8.24 11.75
C ILE A 122 3.65 8.76 10.44
N TYR A 123 3.48 10.06 10.34
CA TYR A 123 3.13 10.72 9.10
C TYR A 123 4.39 11.25 8.43
N VAL A 124 4.60 10.86 7.16
CA VAL A 124 5.73 11.34 6.37
C VAL A 124 5.22 12.46 5.48
N ASP A 125 5.69 13.67 5.76
CA ASP A 125 5.28 14.89 5.08
C ASP A 125 6.42 15.47 4.24
N ALA A 126 6.05 16.05 3.10
CA ALA A 126 6.97 16.81 2.27
C ALA A 126 6.18 17.84 1.42
N PRO A 127 6.81 18.96 0.99
CA PRO A 127 6.19 19.89 0.04
C PRO A 127 5.74 19.20 -1.24
N GLU A 128 4.57 19.60 -1.75
CA GLU A 128 3.93 18.95 -2.90
C GLU A 128 4.80 18.96 -4.16
N ASP A 129 5.50 20.06 -4.41
CA ASP A 129 6.43 20.21 -5.53
C ASP A 129 7.60 19.21 -5.47
N LEU A 130 8.10 18.93 -4.25
CA LEU A 130 9.12 17.90 -4.05
C LEU A 130 8.55 16.50 -4.27
N LEU A 131 7.34 16.23 -3.78
CA LEU A 131 6.67 14.95 -3.97
C LEU A 131 6.44 14.67 -5.46
N GLN A 132 5.97 15.68 -6.22
CA GLN A 132 5.79 15.56 -7.67
C GLN A 132 7.11 15.27 -8.39
N ASN A 133 8.16 16.01 -8.05
CA ASN A 133 9.48 15.80 -8.63
C ASN A 133 10.03 14.39 -8.32
N TRP A 134 9.86 13.91 -7.08
CA TRP A 134 10.27 12.57 -6.70
C TRP A 134 9.45 11.49 -7.42
N TYR A 135 8.15 11.72 -7.63
CA TYR A 135 7.29 10.80 -8.37
C TYR A 135 7.76 10.67 -9.83
N ILE A 136 7.98 11.81 -10.52
CA ILE A 136 8.48 11.84 -11.91
C ILE A 136 9.85 11.14 -12.00
N ASN A 137 10.80 11.50 -11.13
CA ASN A 137 12.12 10.88 -11.13
C ASN A 137 12.08 9.38 -10.85
N ARG A 138 11.19 8.93 -9.98
CA ARG A 138 10.97 7.50 -9.72
C ARG A 138 10.40 6.81 -10.96
N PHE A 139 9.46 7.41 -11.64
CA PHE A 139 8.89 6.88 -12.89
C PHE A 139 9.96 6.70 -13.97
N LEU A 140 10.83 7.71 -14.16
CA LEU A 140 11.96 7.63 -15.10
C LEU A 140 12.91 6.49 -14.76
N LYS A 141 13.26 6.33 -13.47
CA LYS A 141 14.08 5.18 -13.02
C LYS A 141 13.41 3.84 -13.28
N PHE A 142 12.09 3.75 -13.11
CA PHE A 142 11.35 2.52 -13.43
C PHE A 142 11.30 2.25 -14.93
N ARG A 143 11.17 3.28 -15.77
CA ARG A 143 11.26 3.15 -17.22
C ARG A 143 12.56 2.49 -17.67
N GLU A 144 13.69 2.89 -17.06
CA GLU A 144 15.03 2.36 -17.36
C GLU A 144 15.34 1.02 -16.67
N GLY A 145 14.52 0.62 -15.72
CA GLY A 145 14.73 -0.56 -14.88
C GLY A 145 13.51 -1.49 -14.86
N ALA A 146 12.68 -1.43 -13.84
CA ALA A 146 11.61 -2.39 -13.60
C ALA A 146 10.58 -2.52 -14.74
N PHE A 147 10.37 -1.47 -15.56
CA PHE A 147 9.45 -1.53 -16.69
C PHE A 147 10.05 -2.23 -17.91
N THR A 148 11.37 -2.45 -17.96
CA THR A 148 11.99 -3.21 -19.06
C THR A 148 11.73 -4.71 -18.98
N ASP A 149 11.28 -5.20 -17.81
CA ASP A 149 10.86 -6.59 -17.65
C ASP A 149 9.62 -6.87 -18.52
N PRO A 150 9.67 -7.85 -19.44
CA PRO A 150 8.53 -8.19 -20.31
C PRO A 150 7.27 -8.61 -19.55
N ASP A 151 7.43 -9.15 -18.32
CA ASP A 151 6.33 -9.57 -17.47
C ASP A 151 5.74 -8.42 -16.66
N SER A 152 6.33 -7.22 -16.75
CA SER A 152 5.82 -6.04 -16.05
C SER A 152 4.53 -5.54 -16.68
N TYR A 153 3.51 -5.32 -15.84
CA TYR A 153 2.27 -4.64 -16.24
C TYR A 153 2.56 -3.29 -16.94
N PHE A 154 3.63 -2.62 -16.54
CA PHE A 154 4.05 -1.32 -17.05
C PHE A 154 5.09 -1.39 -18.17
N HIS A 155 5.33 -2.57 -18.73
CA HIS A 155 6.34 -2.77 -19.78
C HIS A 155 6.19 -1.80 -20.97
N HIS A 156 4.95 -1.46 -21.34
CA HIS A 156 4.66 -0.49 -22.40
C HIS A 156 5.27 0.89 -22.17
N TYR A 157 5.54 1.29 -20.94
CA TYR A 157 6.20 2.57 -20.62
C TYR A 157 7.72 2.53 -20.84
N ALA A 158 8.35 1.37 -20.93
CA ALA A 158 9.78 1.26 -21.20
C ALA A 158 10.16 1.76 -22.61
N GLN A 159 9.19 1.82 -23.54
CA GLN A 159 9.39 2.26 -24.91
C GLN A 159 9.28 3.77 -25.10
N LEU A 160 8.81 4.50 -24.09
CA LEU A 160 8.64 5.95 -24.18
C LEU A 160 9.99 6.67 -24.21
N SER A 161 10.07 7.77 -24.94
CA SER A 161 11.14 8.74 -24.78
C SER A 161 11.09 9.36 -23.37
N GLU A 162 12.15 10.03 -22.97
CA GLU A 162 12.19 10.69 -21.66
C GLU A 162 11.10 11.77 -21.54
N GLU A 163 10.90 12.57 -22.58
CA GLU A 163 9.88 13.62 -22.64
C GLU A 163 8.46 13.04 -22.53
N GLU A 164 8.16 11.98 -23.28
CA GLU A 164 6.87 11.29 -23.20
C GLU A 164 6.65 10.71 -21.81
N ALA A 165 7.67 10.12 -21.19
CA ALA A 165 7.59 9.55 -19.86
C ALA A 165 7.33 10.61 -18.78
N ILE A 166 7.95 11.80 -18.90
CA ILE A 166 7.68 12.94 -18.00
C ILE A 166 6.22 13.39 -18.15
N ASN A 167 5.74 13.53 -19.39
CA ASN A 167 4.35 13.94 -19.65
C ASN A 167 3.34 12.93 -19.08
N VAL A 168 3.60 11.64 -19.26
CA VAL A 168 2.77 10.58 -18.67
C VAL A 168 2.80 10.65 -17.15
N ALA A 169 3.99 10.71 -16.55
CA ALA A 169 4.13 10.78 -15.09
C ALA A 169 3.44 12.01 -14.50
N THR A 170 3.55 13.16 -15.15
CA THR A 170 2.87 14.39 -14.73
C THR A 170 1.36 14.27 -14.82
N GLY A 171 0.84 13.56 -15.82
CA GLY A 171 -0.61 13.32 -15.96
C GLY A 171 -1.18 12.27 -15.02
N LEU A 172 -0.33 11.43 -14.43
CA LEU A 172 -0.71 10.42 -13.43
C LEU A 172 -0.64 10.96 -11.99
N TRP A 173 0.10 12.05 -11.78
CA TRP A 173 0.23 12.74 -10.48
C TRP A 173 -1.07 13.47 -10.14
#